data_4ba67cd594032a17320cdda2e661a020
#
_entry.id   4ba67cd594032a17320cdda2e661a020
#
_cell.length_a   1.000
_cell.length_b   1.000
_cell.length_c   1.000
_cell.angle_alpha   90.00
_cell.angle_beta   90.00
_cell.angle_gamma   90.00
#
_symmetry.space_group_name_H-M   'P 1'
#
loop_
_entity.id
_entity.type
_entity.pdbx_description
1 polymer ?
#
loop_
_entity_poly.entity_id
_entity_poly.type
_entity_poly.pdbx_seq_one_letter_code
_entity_poly.pdbx_strand_id
1 'polypeptide(L)'
;VYALDGEVVLPLADLEKIFGVTAVLSEDHTSLRVDASEQALLESGESYYGARDVYWLSHIINAEAGNQPMDGQIAVGNVVLNRVADERFPNSVKEVVFDRRGGVAQFSPTADGRISLTPDEDAELAAKLAFEGYDPVGESLYFINHSACNASWFNSRLTYTATIGDHVFYA
;
A
#
# COMPACT_ATOMS: atom_id res chain seq x y z
N VAL A 1 -17.65 -11.28 -7.61
CA VAL A 1 -17.74 -9.88 -7.18
C VAL A 1 -18.43 -9.10 -8.28
N TYR A 2 -19.42 -8.33 -7.94
CA TYR A 2 -20.19 -7.49 -8.86
C TYR A 2 -20.11 -6.04 -8.39
N ALA A 3 -20.28 -5.09 -9.30
CA ALA A 3 -20.46 -3.67 -8.98
C ALA A 3 -21.91 -3.26 -9.30
N LEU A 4 -22.58 -2.63 -8.35
CA LEU A 4 -23.90 -2.08 -8.51
C LEU A 4 -23.89 -0.65 -7.95
N ASP A 5 -24.18 0.34 -8.80
CA ASP A 5 -24.20 1.76 -8.43
C ASP A 5 -22.93 2.28 -7.74
N GLY A 6 -21.76 1.71 -8.10
CA GLY A 6 -20.46 2.03 -7.49
C GLY A 6 -20.13 1.26 -6.21
N GLU A 7 -21.06 0.46 -5.70
CA GLU A 7 -20.84 -0.41 -4.55
C GLU A 7 -20.38 -1.80 -4.98
N VAL A 8 -19.48 -2.39 -4.18
CA VAL A 8 -19.06 -3.77 -4.36
C VAL A 8 -20.09 -4.70 -3.78
N VAL A 9 -20.64 -5.59 -4.60
CA VAL A 9 -21.67 -6.56 -4.20
C VAL A 9 -21.09 -7.97 -4.28
N LEU A 10 -21.20 -8.72 -3.19
CA LEU A 10 -20.83 -10.12 -3.10
C LEU A 10 -22.09 -10.99 -2.99
N PRO A 11 -22.22 -12.06 -3.79
CA PRO A 11 -23.24 -13.08 -3.53
C PRO A 11 -23.05 -13.69 -2.14
N LEU A 12 -24.18 -14.02 -1.48
CA LEU A 12 -24.13 -14.61 -0.14
C LEU A 12 -23.30 -15.91 -0.09
N ALA A 13 -23.43 -16.74 -1.11
CA ALA A 13 -22.65 -17.97 -1.24
C ALA A 13 -21.14 -17.76 -1.41
N ASP A 14 -20.72 -16.61 -1.95
CA ASP A 14 -19.31 -16.24 -2.04
C ASP A 14 -18.80 -15.72 -0.69
N LEU A 15 -19.63 -15.00 0.06
CA LEU A 15 -19.33 -14.58 1.41
C LEU A 15 -19.07 -15.79 2.33
N GLU A 16 -19.95 -16.82 2.27
CA GLU A 16 -19.75 -18.07 3.01
C GLU A 16 -18.43 -18.76 2.67
N LYS A 17 -18.09 -18.82 1.37
CA LYS A 17 -16.84 -19.43 0.91
C LYS A 17 -15.58 -18.65 1.33
N ILE A 18 -15.60 -17.32 1.18
CA ILE A 18 -14.44 -16.46 1.44
C ILE A 18 -14.14 -16.42 2.94
N PHE A 19 -15.17 -16.29 3.75
CA PHE A 19 -15.03 -16.12 5.20
C PHE A 19 -15.23 -17.41 6.00
N GLY A 20 -15.60 -18.53 5.34
CA GLY A 20 -15.85 -19.81 6.00
C GLY A 20 -17.00 -19.77 7.01
N VAL A 21 -17.96 -18.87 6.83
CA VAL A 21 -19.08 -18.64 7.73
C VAL A 21 -20.35 -19.28 7.16
N THR A 22 -21.39 -19.44 7.99
CA THR A 22 -22.74 -19.74 7.52
C THR A 22 -23.58 -18.47 7.53
N ALA A 23 -24.25 -18.16 6.43
CA ALA A 23 -25.04 -16.95 6.30
C ALA A 23 -26.48 -17.28 5.87
N VAL A 24 -27.45 -16.87 6.66
CA VAL A 24 -28.87 -17.13 6.43
C VAL A 24 -29.62 -15.82 6.33
N LEU A 25 -30.28 -15.61 5.18
CA LEU A 25 -31.17 -14.49 4.95
C LEU A 25 -32.56 -14.84 5.51
N SER A 26 -33.19 -13.90 6.22
CA SER A 26 -34.57 -14.08 6.68
C SER A 26 -35.55 -14.21 5.49
N GLU A 27 -36.71 -14.87 5.73
CA GLU A 27 -37.72 -15.08 4.68
C GLU A 27 -38.28 -13.77 4.10
N ASP A 28 -38.31 -12.72 4.89
CA ASP A 28 -38.74 -11.37 4.49
C ASP A 28 -37.61 -10.52 3.87
N HIS A 29 -36.39 -11.08 3.76
CA HIS A 29 -35.23 -10.45 3.21
C HIS A 29 -34.79 -9.15 3.93
N THR A 30 -35.20 -8.96 5.18
CA THR A 30 -34.89 -7.74 5.95
C THR A 30 -33.68 -7.88 6.88
N SER A 31 -33.26 -9.13 7.16
CA SER A 31 -32.11 -9.39 8.03
C SER A 31 -31.24 -10.53 7.53
N LEU A 32 -29.94 -10.40 7.78
CA LEU A 32 -28.93 -11.41 7.51
C LEU A 32 -28.33 -11.87 8.83
N ARG A 33 -28.40 -13.17 9.11
CA ARG A 33 -27.69 -13.79 10.23
C ARG A 33 -26.43 -14.46 9.70
N VAL A 34 -25.27 -14.05 10.25
CA VAL A 34 -23.98 -14.68 9.97
C VAL A 34 -23.52 -15.42 11.22
N ASP A 35 -23.22 -16.70 11.07
CA ASP A 35 -22.66 -17.54 12.12
C ASP A 35 -21.19 -17.84 11.79
N ALA A 36 -20.29 -17.32 12.62
CA ALA A 36 -18.84 -17.50 12.53
C ALA A 36 -18.30 -18.26 13.75
N SER A 37 -19.15 -18.95 14.52
CA SER A 37 -18.80 -19.58 15.79
C SER A 37 -17.76 -20.70 15.66
N GLU A 38 -17.64 -21.33 14.50
CA GLU A 38 -16.66 -22.39 14.22
C GLU A 38 -15.37 -21.87 13.59
N GLN A 39 -15.29 -20.56 13.30
CA GLN A 39 -14.12 -19.97 12.69
C GLN A 39 -13.17 -19.45 13.78
N ALA A 40 -11.88 -19.73 13.62
CA ALA A 40 -10.87 -18.99 14.35
C ALA A 40 -10.96 -17.51 13.91
N LEU A 41 -11.02 -16.60 14.88
CA LEU A 41 -10.86 -15.17 14.58
C LEU A 41 -9.55 -15.01 13.80
N LEU A 42 -9.66 -14.40 12.63
CA LEU A 42 -8.45 -13.99 11.91
C LEU A 42 -7.68 -13.04 12.84
N GLU A 43 -6.39 -13.29 12.98
CA GLU A 43 -5.54 -12.34 13.68
C GLU A 43 -5.64 -10.98 13.00
N SER A 44 -5.61 -9.91 13.80
CA SER A 44 -5.56 -8.56 13.25
C SER A 44 -4.37 -8.44 12.28
N GLY A 45 -4.55 -7.78 11.16
CA GLY A 45 -3.43 -7.46 10.24
C GLY A 45 -2.24 -6.85 10.97
N GLU A 46 -2.48 -6.14 12.07
CA GLU A 46 -1.45 -5.60 12.96
C GLU A 46 -0.53 -6.65 13.60
N SER A 47 -0.91 -7.94 13.60
CA SER A 47 -0.01 -9.03 14.03
C SER A 47 1.10 -9.33 13.02
N TYR A 48 0.94 -8.93 11.75
CA TYR A 48 1.89 -9.21 10.66
C TYR A 48 2.92 -8.10 10.46
N TYR A 49 2.72 -6.93 11.04
CA TYR A 49 3.65 -5.80 10.92
C TYR A 49 3.80 -5.03 12.22
N GLY A 50 5.00 -4.53 12.50
CA GLY A 50 5.28 -3.78 13.71
C GLY A 50 4.80 -2.32 13.63
N ALA A 51 4.28 -1.78 14.74
CA ALA A 51 3.84 -0.37 14.82
C ALA A 51 4.91 0.64 14.35
N ARG A 52 6.20 0.32 14.54
CA ARG A 52 7.32 1.16 14.10
C ARG A 52 7.46 1.18 12.57
N ASP A 53 7.17 0.07 11.91
CA ASP A 53 7.29 -0.02 10.46
C ASP A 53 6.10 0.68 9.80
N VAL A 54 4.89 0.54 10.35
CA VAL A 54 3.73 1.34 9.94
C VAL A 54 4.00 2.83 10.11
N TYR A 55 4.56 3.23 11.25
CA TYR A 55 4.92 4.62 11.52
C TYR A 55 5.82 5.20 10.42
N TRP A 56 6.94 4.56 10.08
CA TRP A 56 7.84 5.12 9.06
C TRP A 56 7.28 5.00 7.65
N LEU A 57 6.52 3.92 7.36
CA LEU A 57 5.92 3.73 6.05
C LEU A 57 4.82 4.77 5.79
N SER A 58 3.93 5.03 6.75
CA SER A 58 2.89 6.05 6.60
C SER A 58 3.46 7.46 6.47
N HIS A 59 4.53 7.78 7.23
CA HIS A 59 5.18 9.08 7.15
C HIS A 59 5.80 9.34 5.77
N ILE A 60 6.48 8.34 5.18
CA ILE A 60 7.06 8.52 3.84
C ILE A 60 5.99 8.55 2.75
N ILE A 61 4.94 7.73 2.85
CA ILE A 61 3.79 7.77 1.95
C ILE A 61 3.15 9.16 1.97
N ASN A 62 2.84 9.69 3.15
CA ASN A 62 2.26 11.03 3.30
C ASN A 62 3.15 12.11 2.68
N ALA A 63 4.46 12.04 2.91
CA ALA A 63 5.40 13.06 2.46
C ALA A 63 5.67 13.04 0.94
N GLU A 64 5.58 11.87 0.29
CA GLU A 64 5.84 11.69 -1.15
C GLU A 64 4.55 11.64 -1.98
N ALA A 65 3.46 11.13 -1.43
CA ALA A 65 2.26 10.79 -2.18
C ALA A 65 0.93 11.20 -1.49
N GLY A 66 0.93 12.03 -0.46
CA GLY A 66 -0.29 12.40 0.28
C GLY A 66 -1.34 13.12 -0.56
N ASN A 67 -0.99 13.67 -1.72
CA ASN A 67 -1.92 14.26 -2.68
C ASN A 67 -2.30 13.31 -3.83
N GLN A 68 -1.84 12.06 -3.80
CA GLN A 68 -2.11 11.07 -4.85
C GLN A 68 -3.34 10.22 -4.52
N PRO A 69 -3.96 9.56 -5.52
CA PRO A 69 -5.00 8.57 -5.28
C PRO A 69 -4.49 7.45 -4.35
N MET A 70 -5.39 6.73 -3.66
CA MET A 70 -5.05 5.65 -2.73
C MET A 70 -4.08 4.63 -3.35
N ASP A 71 -4.32 4.17 -4.59
CA ASP A 71 -3.40 3.27 -5.28
C ASP A 71 -2.00 3.86 -5.48
N GLY A 72 -1.89 5.19 -5.67
CA GLY A 72 -0.61 5.88 -5.78
C GLY A 72 0.14 5.96 -4.44
N GLN A 73 -0.59 6.14 -3.36
CA GLN A 73 -0.05 6.10 -2.01
C GLN A 73 0.45 4.70 -1.65
N ILE A 74 -0.36 3.66 -1.92
CA ILE A 74 0.02 2.26 -1.71
C ILE A 74 1.24 1.90 -2.57
N ALA A 75 1.27 2.33 -3.82
CA ALA A 75 2.39 2.10 -4.73
C ALA A 75 3.73 2.64 -4.22
N VAL A 76 3.74 3.82 -3.60
CA VAL A 76 4.93 4.36 -2.92
C VAL A 76 5.31 3.49 -1.73
N GLY A 77 4.33 3.00 -0.96
CA GLY A 77 4.55 2.04 0.12
C GLY A 77 5.21 0.75 -0.39
N ASN A 78 4.71 0.20 -1.48
CA ASN A 78 5.23 -1.04 -2.08
C ASN A 78 6.67 -0.87 -2.58
N VAL A 79 7.04 0.29 -3.16
CA VAL A 79 8.44 0.55 -3.51
C VAL A 79 9.35 0.48 -2.28
N VAL A 80 8.93 1.00 -1.13
CA VAL A 80 9.69 0.89 0.12
C VAL A 80 9.80 -0.57 0.56
N LEU A 81 8.70 -1.33 0.56
CA LEU A 81 8.70 -2.73 0.96
C LEU A 81 9.50 -3.62 -0.01
N ASN A 82 9.41 -3.37 -1.31
CA ASN A 82 10.23 -4.05 -2.33
C ASN A 82 11.72 -3.80 -2.11
N ARG A 83 12.11 -2.56 -1.76
CA ARG A 83 13.50 -2.26 -1.39
C ARG A 83 13.93 -2.99 -0.13
N VAL A 84 13.08 -3.13 0.88
CA VAL A 84 13.39 -3.93 2.09
C VAL A 84 13.64 -5.40 1.75
N ALA A 85 12.94 -5.93 0.76
CA ALA A 85 13.08 -7.32 0.30
C ALA A 85 14.28 -7.54 -0.64
N ASP A 86 14.83 -6.49 -1.24
CA ASP A 86 15.91 -6.56 -2.22
C ASP A 86 17.28 -6.37 -1.55
N GLU A 87 18.21 -7.30 -1.76
CA GLU A 87 19.54 -7.30 -1.13
C GLU A 87 20.42 -6.07 -1.44
N ARG A 88 20.07 -5.30 -2.47
CA ARG A 88 20.76 -4.05 -2.84
C ARG A 88 20.44 -2.88 -1.92
N PHE A 89 19.43 -3.02 -1.06
CA PHE A 89 18.93 -1.97 -0.18
C PHE A 89 19.02 -2.39 1.29
N PRO A 90 18.84 -1.45 2.24
CA PRO A 90 18.72 -1.78 3.64
C PRO A 90 17.54 -2.71 3.93
N ASN A 91 17.62 -3.52 4.99
CA ASN A 91 16.67 -4.59 5.30
C ASN A 91 15.57 -4.21 6.31
N SER A 92 15.31 -2.92 6.51
CA SER A 92 14.22 -2.43 7.34
C SER A 92 13.59 -1.18 6.73
N VAL A 93 12.28 -1.00 6.98
CA VAL A 93 11.51 0.16 6.47
C VAL A 93 12.19 1.47 6.84
N LYS A 94 12.57 1.63 8.11
CA LYS A 94 13.24 2.85 8.57
C LYS A 94 14.54 3.12 7.83
N GLU A 95 15.38 2.10 7.65
CA GLU A 95 16.69 2.28 7.00
C GLU A 95 16.54 2.56 5.51
N VAL A 96 15.56 1.95 4.83
CA VAL A 96 15.22 2.26 3.42
C VAL A 96 14.74 3.71 3.30
N VAL A 97 13.86 4.17 4.21
CA VAL A 97 13.35 5.55 4.21
C VAL A 97 14.49 6.55 4.38
N PHE A 98 15.46 6.28 5.24
CA PHE A 98 16.59 7.16 5.52
C PHE A 98 17.87 6.83 4.70
N ASP A 99 17.76 5.94 3.71
CA ASP A 99 18.91 5.55 2.88
C ASP A 99 19.54 6.76 2.17
N ARG A 100 20.88 6.77 2.16
CA ARG A 100 21.67 7.79 1.49
C ARG A 100 22.75 7.14 0.63
N ARG A 101 22.76 7.48 -0.65
CA ARG A 101 23.76 6.98 -1.59
C ARG A 101 24.62 8.13 -2.10
N GLY A 102 25.92 8.02 -1.88
CA GLY A 102 26.84 9.12 -2.19
C GLY A 102 26.53 10.43 -1.42
N GLY A 103 25.93 10.32 -0.22
CA GLY A 103 25.53 11.45 0.60
C GLY A 103 24.15 12.04 0.24
N VAL A 104 23.52 11.58 -0.86
CA VAL A 104 22.20 12.04 -1.31
C VAL A 104 21.10 11.16 -0.71
N ALA A 105 20.10 11.79 -0.09
CA ALA A 105 18.93 11.10 0.41
C ALA A 105 18.15 10.48 -0.75
N GLN A 106 17.72 9.22 -0.58
CA GLN A 106 16.93 8.53 -1.61
C GLN A 106 15.47 9.01 -1.62
N PHE A 107 14.98 9.48 -0.48
CA PHE A 107 13.69 10.14 -0.34
C PHE A 107 13.89 11.59 0.11
N SER A 108 13.52 12.55 -0.72
CA SER A 108 13.71 13.97 -0.46
C SER A 108 13.09 14.48 0.85
N PRO A 109 11.94 13.97 1.33
CA PRO A 109 11.36 14.38 2.60
C PRO A 109 12.24 14.16 3.83
N THR A 110 13.21 13.25 3.75
CA THR A 110 14.16 13.01 4.85
C THR A 110 15.26 14.08 4.91
N ALA A 111 15.45 14.85 3.84
CA ALA A 111 16.41 15.94 3.79
C ALA A 111 15.77 17.32 4.05
N ASP A 112 14.50 17.52 3.66
CA ASP A 112 13.79 18.79 3.79
C ASP A 112 12.87 18.86 5.02
N GLY A 113 12.74 17.75 5.77
CA GLY A 113 11.98 17.68 7.03
C GLY A 113 10.51 17.29 6.88
N ARG A 114 9.97 17.13 5.66
CA ARG A 114 8.58 16.70 5.44
C ARG A 114 8.27 15.33 6.03
N ILE A 115 9.27 14.48 6.22
CA ILE A 115 9.14 13.18 6.90
C ILE A 115 8.59 13.28 8.33
N SER A 116 8.67 14.43 8.96
CA SER A 116 8.21 14.68 10.32
C SER A 116 6.75 15.18 10.38
N LEU A 117 6.10 15.40 9.25
CA LEU A 117 4.69 15.75 9.21
C LEU A 117 3.84 14.55 9.62
N THR A 118 2.80 14.81 10.44
CA THR A 118 1.85 13.76 10.83
C THR A 118 1.13 13.22 9.58
N PRO A 119 1.14 11.91 9.33
CA PRO A 119 0.37 11.31 8.25
C PRO A 119 -1.13 11.54 8.45
N ASP A 120 -1.86 11.63 7.36
CA ASP A 120 -3.31 11.56 7.39
C ASP A 120 -3.81 10.09 7.47
N GLU A 121 -5.11 9.93 7.62
CA GLU A 121 -5.75 8.60 7.73
C GLU A 121 -5.56 7.77 6.45
N ASP A 122 -5.52 8.41 5.28
CA ASP A 122 -5.32 7.74 3.99
C ASP A 122 -3.91 7.17 3.88
N ALA A 123 -2.88 7.90 4.30
CA ALA A 123 -1.50 7.43 4.30
C ALA A 123 -1.27 6.28 5.32
N GLU A 124 -1.94 6.32 6.48
CA GLU A 124 -1.92 5.21 7.44
C GLU A 124 -2.61 3.97 6.88
N LEU A 125 -3.76 4.13 6.23
CA LEU A 125 -4.47 3.05 5.56
C LEU A 125 -3.65 2.47 4.41
N ALA A 126 -3.05 3.31 3.57
CA ALA A 126 -2.19 2.89 2.47
C ALA A 126 -0.99 2.06 2.96
N ALA A 127 -0.36 2.45 4.07
CA ALA A 127 0.73 1.69 4.68
C ALA A 127 0.28 0.30 5.13
N LYS A 128 -0.88 0.19 5.77
CA LYS A 128 -1.45 -1.09 6.21
C LYS A 128 -1.80 -1.99 5.02
N LEU A 129 -2.46 -1.45 3.99
CA LEU A 129 -2.81 -2.20 2.78
C LEU A 129 -1.58 -2.72 2.03
N ALA A 130 -0.49 -1.94 1.97
CA ALA A 130 0.78 -2.38 1.40
C ALA A 130 1.38 -3.57 2.18
N PHE A 131 1.38 -3.52 3.52
CA PHE A 131 1.83 -4.65 4.36
C PHE A 131 0.96 -5.88 4.20
N GLU A 132 -0.34 -5.72 3.96
CA GLU A 132 -1.30 -6.80 3.75
C GLU A 132 -1.24 -7.37 2.32
N GLY A 133 -0.34 -6.86 1.48
CA GLY A 133 -0.03 -7.43 0.17
C GLY A 133 -0.83 -6.84 -0.99
N TYR A 134 -1.54 -5.72 -0.80
CA TYR A 134 -2.10 -5.01 -1.96
C TYR A 134 -0.96 -4.33 -2.72
N ASP A 135 -0.77 -4.72 -3.98
CA ASP A 135 0.37 -4.30 -4.80
C ASP A 135 -0.03 -3.91 -6.22
N PRO A 136 -0.23 -2.61 -6.49
CA PRO A 136 -0.55 -2.10 -7.82
C PRO A 136 0.67 -1.93 -8.74
N VAL A 137 1.90 -2.14 -8.27
CA VAL A 137 3.14 -1.82 -9.02
C VAL A 137 4.14 -2.97 -9.13
N GLY A 138 3.84 -4.15 -8.55
CA GLY A 138 4.69 -5.34 -8.62
C GLY A 138 6.10 -5.07 -8.09
N GLU A 139 7.13 -5.53 -8.80
CA GLU A 139 8.53 -5.47 -8.37
C GLU A 139 9.18 -4.07 -8.49
N SER A 140 8.41 -2.99 -8.50
CA SER A 140 8.94 -1.64 -8.65
C SER A 140 9.86 -1.24 -7.51
N LEU A 141 11.03 -0.72 -7.85
CA LEU A 141 12.04 -0.25 -6.91
C LEU A 141 12.25 1.27 -6.99
N TYR A 142 11.72 1.91 -8.02
CA TYR A 142 11.90 3.33 -8.27
C TYR A 142 10.57 3.96 -8.70
N PHE A 143 10.41 5.24 -8.35
CA PHE A 143 9.37 6.08 -8.92
C PHE A 143 9.87 7.50 -9.12
N ILE A 144 9.22 8.22 -9.99
CA ILE A 144 9.45 9.64 -10.25
C ILE A 144 8.11 10.36 -10.40
N ASN A 145 8.06 11.62 -10.01
CA ASN A 145 7.01 12.51 -10.45
C ASN A 145 7.34 12.98 -11.87
N HIS A 146 6.56 12.55 -12.86
CA HIS A 146 6.87 12.79 -14.27
C HIS A 146 6.73 14.27 -14.69
N SER A 147 5.97 15.06 -13.93
CA SER A 147 5.86 16.51 -14.18
C SER A 147 7.04 17.29 -13.60
N ALA A 148 7.76 16.71 -12.64
CA ALA A 148 8.87 17.37 -11.94
C ALA A 148 10.26 17.02 -12.49
N CYS A 149 10.40 15.91 -13.24
CA CYS A 149 11.71 15.51 -13.77
C CYS A 149 11.63 14.84 -15.15
N ASN A 150 12.77 14.88 -15.86
CA ASN A 150 12.89 14.23 -17.17
C ASN A 150 13.04 12.70 -17.00
N ALA A 151 12.03 11.95 -17.44
CA ALA A 151 11.98 10.50 -17.37
C ALA A 151 12.96 9.78 -18.32
N SER A 152 13.64 10.46 -19.25
CA SER A 152 14.44 9.79 -20.30
C SER A 152 15.58 8.95 -19.75
N TRP A 153 16.19 9.34 -18.63
CA TRP A 153 17.22 8.54 -17.99
C TRP A 153 16.63 7.23 -17.42
N PHE A 154 15.49 7.31 -16.76
CA PHE A 154 14.76 6.16 -16.20
C PHE A 154 14.32 5.22 -17.32
N ASN A 155 13.63 5.73 -18.31
CA ASN A 155 13.14 4.95 -19.47
C ASN A 155 14.25 4.23 -20.25
N SER A 156 15.49 4.73 -20.20
CA SER A 156 16.63 4.10 -20.89
C SER A 156 17.34 3.01 -20.10
N ARG A 157 17.09 2.88 -18.80
CA ARG A 157 17.83 2.01 -17.89
C ARG A 157 16.98 1.09 -17.02
N LEU A 158 15.71 1.41 -16.81
CA LEU A 158 14.80 0.70 -15.95
C LEU A 158 13.59 0.21 -16.74
N THR A 159 12.95 -0.83 -16.24
CA THR A 159 11.72 -1.37 -16.83
C THR A 159 10.52 -0.61 -16.27
N TYR A 160 9.75 0.03 -17.15
CA TYR A 160 8.48 0.65 -16.80
C TYR A 160 7.50 -0.40 -16.25
N THR A 161 6.82 -0.12 -15.16
CA THR A 161 5.81 -0.99 -14.55
C THR A 161 4.41 -0.37 -14.56
N ALA A 162 4.26 0.86 -14.07
CA ALA A 162 2.96 1.51 -13.98
C ALA A 162 3.06 3.04 -13.99
N THR A 163 1.94 3.70 -14.29
CA THR A 163 1.72 5.13 -14.01
C THR A 163 0.45 5.26 -13.19
N ILE A 164 0.57 5.86 -12.01
CA ILE A 164 -0.55 6.07 -11.08
C ILE A 164 -0.48 7.50 -10.57
N GLY A 165 -1.53 8.28 -10.84
CA GLY A 165 -1.53 9.71 -10.56
C GLY A 165 -0.36 10.42 -11.29
N ASP A 166 0.40 11.20 -10.55
CA ASP A 166 1.57 11.93 -11.07
C ASP A 166 2.86 11.10 -11.06
N HIS A 167 2.83 9.86 -10.57
CA HIS A 167 4.00 9.01 -10.43
C HIS A 167 4.11 7.96 -11.53
N VAL A 168 5.33 7.77 -12.02
CA VAL A 168 5.71 6.67 -12.92
C VAL A 168 6.66 5.76 -12.16
N PHE A 169 6.37 4.45 -12.19
CA PHE A 169 7.05 3.41 -11.43
C PHE A 169 7.91 2.54 -12.34
N TYR A 170 9.02 2.03 -11.79
CA TYR A 170 10.03 1.25 -12.52
C TYR A 170 10.64 0.14 -11.66
N ALA A 171 10.97 -0.99 -12.30
CA ALA A 171 11.76 -2.08 -11.74
C ALA A 171 13.23 -2.02 -12.23
#